data_dede30a573a74f1833c0f72a6bf2841f
#
_entry.id   dede30a573a74f1833c0f72a6bf2841f
#
_cell.length_a   1.000
_cell.length_b   1.000
_cell.length_c   1.000
_cell.angle_alpha   90.00
_cell.angle_beta   90.00
_cell.angle_gamma   90.00
#
_symmetry.space_group_name_H-M   'P 1'
#
loop_
_entity.id
_entity.type
_entity.pdbx_description
1 polymer ?
#
loop_
_entity_poly.entity_id
_entity_poly.type
_entity_poly.pdbx_seq_one_letter_code
_entity_poly.pdbx_strand_id
1 'polypeptide(L)'
;MKRNIILAIMCTVCTMAASAQGVGGVPTKGFAVFKNDGQFKPYAFTRHAVGDNEIQIEILYAGICHSDVHHVREDWGPEKYPMVPGHEIAGRVVKVGRNVTKFKVGDYAGIGCMIGSCRHCEACEHDLEQYCEEGAIMTYHDIDRYNGNEPTQGGYSDNYVVAEDFAIKIPANAEIEKVAPLLCAGITTYSPIRNVGIKKGDKVGVAGFGGLGHLAVQYLVKLGADVTVFDVTEAKRADAARMGATRYVNVNNSDELQGLNKQYDFILSTIPAKYDPVMYVKMLKLDGQLAIVGIPSATNMPSIPVNAIVMNSNRKIFGSQIGGIKETQEMLDYSVANGIYPEVEIIPADGKTITEAYQKVVDGDVKFRYVIDMQTLK
;
A
#
# COMPACT_ATOMS: atom_id res chain seq x y z
N MET A 1 -19.08 56.91 -65.88
CA MET A 1 -17.92 55.98 -65.60
C MET A 1 -17.93 55.63 -64.11
N LYS A 2 -18.49 54.47 -63.75
CA LYS A 2 -18.54 54.02 -62.37
C LYS A 2 -17.46 52.89 -62.20
N ARG A 3 -16.45 53.12 -61.41
CA ARG A 3 -15.43 52.12 -61.06
C ARG A 3 -15.91 51.31 -59.86
N ASN A 4 -16.16 50.04 -60.05
CA ASN A 4 -16.41 49.08 -59.00
C ASN A 4 -15.07 48.67 -58.35
N ILE A 5 -14.95 48.91 -57.07
CA ILE A 5 -13.83 48.40 -56.23
C ILE A 5 -14.33 47.12 -55.58
N ILE A 6 -13.73 45.98 -55.98
CA ILE A 6 -13.97 44.68 -55.36
C ILE A 6 -13.01 44.58 -54.15
N LEU A 7 -13.62 44.55 -52.98
CA LEU A 7 -12.87 44.35 -51.71
C LEU A 7 -12.75 42.83 -51.46
N ALA A 8 -11.54 42.30 -51.64
CA ALA A 8 -11.25 40.91 -51.32
C ALA A 8 -11.07 40.78 -49.81
N ILE A 9 -12.01 40.10 -49.12
CA ILE A 9 -11.89 39.72 -47.73
C ILE A 9 -11.05 38.46 -47.67
N MET A 10 -9.81 38.62 -47.20
CA MET A 10 -8.89 37.52 -46.92
C MET A 10 -9.31 36.89 -45.59
N CYS A 11 -10.00 35.76 -45.63
CA CYS A 11 -10.36 34.98 -44.47
C CYS A 11 -9.10 34.23 -44.00
N THR A 12 -8.44 34.77 -42.97
CA THR A 12 -7.31 34.08 -42.31
C THR A 12 -7.90 32.93 -41.49
N VAL A 13 -7.81 31.71 -42.01
CA VAL A 13 -8.12 30.50 -41.26
C VAL A 13 -7.01 30.32 -40.23
N CYS A 14 -7.34 30.68 -38.99
CA CYS A 14 -6.50 30.37 -37.85
C CYS A 14 -6.62 28.87 -37.61
N THR A 15 -5.74 28.07 -38.15
CA THR A 15 -5.58 26.68 -37.77
C THR A 15 -5.01 26.66 -36.37
N MET A 16 -5.88 26.48 -35.36
CA MET A 16 -5.46 26.02 -34.07
C MET A 16 -4.75 24.66 -34.25
N ALA A 17 -3.46 24.65 -34.12
CA ALA A 17 -2.72 23.43 -33.96
C ALA A 17 -3.22 22.79 -32.66
N ALA A 18 -4.13 21.82 -32.76
CA ALA A 18 -4.37 20.87 -31.69
C ALA A 18 -3.01 20.21 -31.43
N SER A 19 -2.46 20.45 -30.25
CA SER A 19 -1.31 19.71 -29.75
C SER A 19 -1.65 18.23 -29.92
N ALA A 20 -0.88 17.52 -30.73
CA ALA A 20 -1.01 16.08 -30.91
C ALA A 20 -0.75 15.44 -29.53
N GLN A 21 -1.80 15.16 -28.80
CA GLN A 21 -1.77 14.15 -27.76
C GLN A 21 -1.34 12.85 -28.44
N GLY A 22 -0.26 12.25 -27.93
CA GLY A 22 0.39 11.10 -28.56
C GLY A 22 -0.62 10.01 -28.90
N VAL A 23 -0.72 9.70 -30.19
CA VAL A 23 -1.45 8.55 -30.71
C VAL A 23 -0.83 7.31 -30.08
N GLY A 24 -1.50 6.69 -29.06
CA GLY A 24 -1.06 5.42 -28.55
C GLY A 24 -1.14 5.20 -27.03
N GLY A 25 -2.25 5.56 -26.38
CA GLY A 25 -2.52 5.11 -25.01
C GLY A 25 -2.49 3.59 -24.89
N VAL A 26 -2.23 3.07 -23.71
CA VAL A 26 -2.12 1.63 -23.42
C VAL A 26 -3.51 1.09 -23.07
N PRO A 27 -4.15 0.27 -23.94
CA PRO A 27 -5.40 -0.41 -23.61
C PRO A 27 -5.21 -1.28 -22.37
N THR A 28 -6.15 -1.21 -21.46
CA THR A 28 -6.09 -1.89 -20.15
C THR A 28 -7.43 -2.55 -19.85
N LYS A 29 -7.38 -3.76 -19.35
CA LYS A 29 -8.55 -4.50 -18.84
C LYS A 29 -8.36 -4.77 -17.36
N GLY A 30 -9.46 -4.83 -16.61
CA GLY A 30 -9.40 -5.16 -15.20
C GLY A 30 -10.79 -5.26 -14.59
N PHE A 31 -10.82 -5.08 -13.28
CA PHE A 31 -12.06 -5.12 -12.50
C PHE A 31 -12.24 -3.84 -11.72
N ALA A 32 -13.39 -3.21 -11.91
CA ALA A 32 -13.76 -1.99 -11.20
C ALA A 32 -15.00 -2.21 -10.33
N VAL A 33 -15.11 -1.38 -9.29
CA VAL A 33 -16.38 -1.11 -8.63
C VAL A 33 -16.99 0.16 -9.24
N PHE A 34 -18.32 0.19 -9.35
CA PHE A 34 -19.07 1.30 -9.94
C PHE A 34 -19.82 2.13 -8.90
N LYS A 35 -19.75 1.71 -7.66
CA LYS A 35 -20.28 2.34 -6.45
C LYS A 35 -19.68 1.65 -5.23
N ASN A 36 -19.99 2.12 -4.04
CA ASN A 36 -19.47 1.63 -2.76
C ASN A 36 -20.02 0.26 -2.28
N ASP A 37 -20.34 -0.65 -3.21
CA ASP A 37 -20.97 -1.95 -2.88
C ASP A 37 -20.00 -3.15 -2.89
N GLY A 38 -18.73 -2.94 -3.22
CA GLY A 38 -17.74 -4.01 -3.28
C GLY A 38 -17.97 -5.06 -4.37
N GLN A 39 -18.86 -4.77 -5.36
CA GLN A 39 -19.14 -5.67 -6.48
C GLN A 39 -18.22 -5.38 -7.65
N PHE A 40 -17.25 -6.24 -7.86
CA PHE A 40 -16.27 -6.11 -8.93
C PHE A 40 -16.80 -6.61 -10.27
N LYS A 41 -16.68 -5.78 -11.30
CA LYS A 41 -17.13 -6.09 -12.66
C LYS A 41 -16.02 -5.81 -13.67
N PRO A 42 -15.97 -6.54 -14.80
CA PRO A 42 -15.04 -6.26 -15.88
C PRO A 42 -15.14 -4.79 -16.31
N TYR A 43 -13.98 -4.17 -16.48
CA TYR A 43 -13.86 -2.78 -16.90
C TYR A 43 -12.66 -2.63 -17.84
N ALA A 44 -12.87 -1.94 -18.94
CA ALA A 44 -11.81 -1.60 -19.89
C ALA A 44 -11.62 -0.08 -19.92
N PHE A 45 -10.36 0.34 -19.93
CA PHE A 45 -9.95 1.74 -19.96
C PHE A 45 -8.63 1.88 -20.71
N THR A 46 -8.12 3.10 -20.81
CA THR A 46 -6.84 3.36 -21.47
C THR A 46 -5.96 4.15 -20.52
N ARG A 47 -4.74 3.68 -20.29
CA ARG A 47 -3.70 4.45 -19.60
C ARG A 47 -2.99 5.36 -20.58
N HIS A 48 -2.32 6.39 -20.12
CA HIS A 48 -1.44 7.22 -20.95
C HIS A 48 -0.36 6.40 -21.66
N ALA A 49 0.17 6.91 -22.75
CA ALA A 49 1.27 6.29 -23.47
C ALA A 49 2.55 6.30 -22.60
N VAL A 50 3.38 5.28 -22.77
CA VAL A 50 4.66 5.21 -22.04
C VAL A 50 5.55 6.39 -22.41
N GLY A 51 5.81 7.25 -21.45
CA GLY A 51 6.68 8.42 -21.57
C GLY A 51 8.18 8.07 -21.57
N ASP A 52 9.01 9.08 -21.78
CA ASP A 52 10.45 8.88 -21.93
C ASP A 52 11.15 8.31 -20.68
N ASN A 53 10.64 8.62 -19.49
CA ASN A 53 11.17 8.18 -18.19
C ASN A 53 10.29 7.13 -17.53
N GLU A 54 9.40 6.49 -18.27
CA GLU A 54 8.40 5.57 -17.72
C GLU A 54 8.62 4.15 -18.21
N ILE A 55 8.07 3.22 -17.46
CA ILE A 55 8.00 1.81 -17.82
C ILE A 55 6.55 1.36 -17.90
N GLN A 56 6.26 0.39 -18.75
CA GLN A 56 5.01 -0.37 -18.73
C GLN A 56 5.27 -1.72 -18.10
N ILE A 57 4.46 -2.05 -17.12
CA ILE A 57 4.48 -3.33 -16.40
C ILE A 57 3.25 -4.14 -16.81
N GLU A 58 3.45 -5.37 -17.28
CA GLU A 58 2.43 -6.41 -17.30
C GLU A 58 2.24 -6.89 -15.85
N ILE A 59 1.05 -6.73 -15.30
CA ILE A 59 0.76 -7.13 -13.92
C ILE A 59 0.58 -8.64 -13.87
N LEU A 60 1.40 -9.32 -13.07
CA LEU A 60 1.29 -10.76 -12.84
C LEU A 60 0.45 -11.04 -11.59
N TYR A 61 0.67 -10.25 -10.53
CA TYR A 61 0.01 -10.44 -9.24
C TYR A 61 -0.39 -9.11 -8.61
N ALA A 62 -1.60 -9.05 -8.05
CA ALA A 62 -2.11 -7.90 -7.33
C ALA A 62 -2.65 -8.32 -5.95
N GLY A 63 -2.15 -7.70 -4.88
CA GLY A 63 -2.62 -7.99 -3.52
C GLY A 63 -3.93 -7.29 -3.19
N ILE A 64 -4.75 -7.91 -2.34
CA ILE A 64 -5.96 -7.31 -1.75
C ILE A 64 -5.61 -6.78 -0.37
N CYS A 65 -5.74 -5.47 -0.17
CA CYS A 65 -5.45 -4.78 1.07
C CYS A 65 -6.73 -4.29 1.76
N HIS A 66 -6.67 -4.12 3.08
CA HIS A 66 -7.77 -3.51 3.85
C HIS A 66 -8.01 -2.04 3.44
N SER A 67 -6.99 -1.36 2.93
CA SER A 67 -7.15 -0.01 2.35
C SER A 67 -8.05 0.00 1.12
N ASP A 68 -8.02 -1.07 0.29
CA ASP A 68 -8.95 -1.21 -0.84
C ASP A 68 -10.40 -1.30 -0.35
N VAL A 69 -10.62 -1.95 0.81
CA VAL A 69 -11.94 -2.01 1.44
C VAL A 69 -12.40 -0.62 1.86
N HIS A 70 -11.54 0.14 2.53
CA HIS A 70 -11.89 1.48 3.02
C HIS A 70 -12.19 2.46 1.89
N HIS A 71 -11.40 2.45 0.81
CA HIS A 71 -11.67 3.29 -0.36
C HIS A 71 -12.95 2.86 -1.07
N VAL A 72 -13.12 1.58 -1.38
CA VAL A 72 -14.34 1.08 -2.03
C VAL A 72 -15.61 1.38 -1.23
N ARG A 73 -15.54 1.43 0.09
CA ARG A 73 -16.68 1.70 0.99
C ARG A 73 -16.84 3.17 1.37
N GLU A 74 -15.94 4.03 0.90
CA GLU A 74 -15.91 5.46 1.27
C GLU A 74 -15.73 5.67 2.78
N ASP A 75 -15.07 4.75 3.47
CA ASP A 75 -14.85 4.79 4.92
C ASP A 75 -13.96 5.96 5.36
N TRP A 76 -13.13 6.50 4.45
CA TRP A 76 -12.22 7.62 4.71
C TRP A 76 -12.64 8.92 4.03
N GLY A 77 -13.66 8.89 3.19
CA GLY A 77 -14.21 10.03 2.48
C GLY A 77 -14.83 9.62 1.15
N PRO A 78 -15.48 10.57 0.45
CA PRO A 78 -16.12 10.31 -0.85
C PRO A 78 -15.11 9.89 -1.91
N GLU A 79 -15.47 8.94 -2.74
CA GLU A 79 -14.64 8.40 -3.81
C GLU A 79 -15.27 8.62 -5.19
N LYS A 80 -14.47 8.45 -6.24
CA LYS A 80 -14.92 8.55 -7.63
C LYS A 80 -15.01 7.16 -8.26
N TYR A 81 -16.09 6.92 -8.97
CA TYR A 81 -16.34 5.68 -9.69
C TYR A 81 -16.48 5.93 -11.22
N PRO A 82 -16.15 4.96 -12.09
CA PRO A 82 -15.64 3.63 -11.77
C PRO A 82 -14.22 3.68 -11.17
N MET A 83 -13.94 2.83 -10.16
CA MET A 83 -12.66 2.72 -9.50
C MET A 83 -12.10 1.32 -9.72
N VAL A 84 -10.87 1.22 -10.20
CA VAL A 84 -10.05 0.00 -10.19
C VAL A 84 -9.09 0.09 -9.00
N PRO A 85 -9.30 -0.67 -7.91
CA PRO A 85 -8.40 -0.65 -6.76
C PRO A 85 -7.08 -1.38 -7.02
N GLY A 86 -6.26 -1.45 -5.96
CA GLY A 86 -5.02 -2.22 -5.93
C GLY A 86 -3.77 -1.35 -5.98
N HIS A 87 -3.02 -1.38 -4.90
CA HIS A 87 -1.75 -0.65 -4.71
C HIS A 87 -0.63 -1.59 -4.26
N GLU A 88 -0.80 -2.86 -4.52
CA GLU A 88 0.16 -3.93 -4.24
C GLU A 88 0.35 -4.69 -5.55
N ILE A 89 1.34 -4.28 -6.35
CA ILE A 89 1.50 -4.75 -7.73
C ILE A 89 2.86 -5.40 -7.89
N ALA A 90 2.89 -6.61 -8.43
CA ALA A 90 4.10 -7.27 -8.88
C ALA A 90 3.92 -7.73 -10.33
N GLY A 91 4.88 -7.40 -11.21
CA GLY A 91 4.75 -7.70 -12.63
C GLY A 91 6.07 -7.72 -13.37
N ARG A 92 5.97 -7.75 -14.68
CA ARG A 92 7.09 -7.80 -15.62
C ARG A 92 7.12 -6.56 -16.48
N VAL A 93 8.28 -5.95 -16.65
CA VAL A 93 8.49 -4.82 -17.55
C VAL A 93 8.37 -5.31 -18.99
N VAL A 94 7.43 -4.75 -19.74
CA VAL A 94 7.17 -5.10 -21.16
C VAL A 94 7.56 -3.98 -22.12
N LYS A 95 7.70 -2.74 -21.62
CA LYS A 95 8.18 -1.59 -22.40
C LYS A 95 8.90 -0.61 -21.50
N VAL A 96 9.89 0.08 -22.03
CA VAL A 96 10.67 1.12 -21.36
C VAL A 96 10.75 2.36 -22.24
N GLY A 97 10.71 3.54 -21.63
CA GLY A 97 10.97 4.82 -22.27
C GLY A 97 12.45 4.98 -22.63
N ARG A 98 12.74 5.94 -23.50
CA ARG A 98 14.12 6.11 -24.05
C ARG A 98 15.16 6.56 -23.02
N ASN A 99 14.73 7.19 -21.92
CA ASN A 99 15.61 7.67 -20.85
C ASN A 99 15.70 6.70 -19.66
N VAL A 100 14.93 5.62 -19.68
CA VAL A 100 14.89 4.64 -18.57
C VAL A 100 16.25 3.95 -18.45
N THR A 101 16.77 3.92 -17.23
CA THR A 101 18.08 3.35 -16.90
C THR A 101 18.00 2.26 -15.84
N LYS A 102 17.00 2.33 -14.96
CA LYS A 102 16.83 1.41 -13.82
C LYS A 102 16.29 0.03 -14.25
N PHE A 103 15.56 -0.02 -15.37
CA PHE A 103 14.88 -1.22 -15.86
C PHE A 103 15.16 -1.51 -17.33
N LYS A 104 15.02 -2.78 -17.68
CA LYS A 104 14.96 -3.26 -19.07
C LYS A 104 13.77 -4.18 -19.25
N VAL A 105 13.33 -4.37 -20.49
CA VAL A 105 12.26 -5.33 -20.82
C VAL A 105 12.64 -6.73 -20.31
N GLY A 106 11.69 -7.38 -19.63
CA GLY A 106 11.86 -8.69 -19.00
C GLY A 106 12.22 -8.64 -17.51
N ASP A 107 12.68 -7.49 -16.98
CA ASP A 107 12.89 -7.33 -15.52
C ASP A 107 11.56 -7.44 -14.77
N TYR A 108 11.63 -7.89 -13.53
CA TYR A 108 10.48 -7.81 -12.62
C TYR A 108 10.46 -6.44 -11.92
N ALA A 109 9.28 -5.85 -11.84
CA ALA A 109 9.03 -4.58 -11.19
C ALA A 109 7.74 -4.60 -10.39
N GLY A 110 7.71 -3.84 -9.30
CA GLY A 110 6.53 -3.67 -8.47
C GLY A 110 6.15 -2.20 -8.31
N ILE A 111 4.90 -1.96 -7.94
CA ILE A 111 4.36 -0.65 -7.59
C ILE A 111 3.66 -0.79 -6.24
N GLY A 112 3.98 0.11 -5.32
CA GLY A 112 3.34 0.21 -4.02
C GLY A 112 2.20 1.22 -4.00
N CYS A 113 2.06 1.93 -2.89
CA CYS A 113 0.92 2.81 -2.65
C CYS A 113 0.95 4.11 -3.46
N MET A 114 2.11 4.55 -3.99
CA MET A 114 2.26 5.82 -4.69
C MET A 114 3.02 5.68 -6.00
N ILE A 115 2.71 6.57 -6.96
CA ILE A 115 3.26 6.58 -8.31
C ILE A 115 3.91 7.92 -8.68
N GLY A 116 3.84 8.91 -7.80
CA GLY A 116 4.39 10.23 -8.06
C GLY A 116 4.48 11.11 -6.82
N SER A 117 5.36 12.10 -6.89
CA SER A 117 5.51 13.20 -5.93
C SER A 117 6.12 14.42 -6.61
N CYS A 118 6.24 15.57 -5.93
CA CYS A 118 6.87 16.75 -6.51
C CYS A 118 8.39 16.60 -6.73
N ARG A 119 9.06 15.70 -5.99
CA ARG A 119 10.50 15.37 -6.07
C ARG A 119 11.48 16.48 -5.63
N HIS A 120 10.99 17.64 -5.17
CA HIS A 120 11.83 18.80 -4.85
C HIS A 120 11.53 19.47 -3.50
N CYS A 121 10.48 19.04 -2.78
CA CYS A 121 10.23 19.51 -1.42
C CYS A 121 11.16 18.79 -0.42
N GLU A 122 11.27 19.32 0.79
CA GLU A 122 12.14 18.77 1.83
C GLU A 122 11.90 17.26 2.07
N ALA A 123 10.65 16.83 2.13
CA ALA A 123 10.33 15.43 2.31
C ALA A 123 10.84 14.56 1.14
N CYS A 124 10.63 14.99 -0.10
CA CYS A 124 11.07 14.24 -1.28
C CYS A 124 12.59 14.16 -1.39
N GLU A 125 13.31 15.25 -1.06
CA GLU A 125 14.78 15.28 -1.06
C GLU A 125 15.40 14.38 0.03
N HIS A 126 14.60 14.01 1.04
CA HIS A 126 15.00 13.07 2.10
C HIS A 126 14.48 11.64 1.90
N ASP A 127 14.05 11.26 0.68
CA ASP A 127 13.49 9.94 0.37
C ASP A 127 12.20 9.62 1.17
N LEU A 128 11.39 10.65 1.48
CA LEU A 128 10.13 10.58 2.24
C LEU A 128 8.94 11.03 1.38
N GLU A 129 8.85 10.52 0.17
CA GLU A 129 7.88 10.94 -0.85
C GLU A 129 6.42 10.79 -0.38
N GLN A 130 6.15 9.86 0.55
CA GLN A 130 4.84 9.69 1.18
C GLN A 130 4.37 10.91 1.98
N TYR A 131 5.30 11.79 2.36
CA TYR A 131 5.04 13.05 3.05
C TYR A 131 5.26 14.27 2.15
N CYS A 132 5.21 14.10 0.84
CA CYS A 132 5.37 15.18 -0.13
C CYS A 132 4.46 16.36 0.21
N GLU A 133 5.01 17.57 0.30
CA GLU A 133 4.27 18.79 0.67
C GLU A 133 3.18 19.16 -0.34
N GLU A 134 3.36 18.78 -1.62
CA GLU A 134 2.35 18.93 -2.67
C GLU A 134 1.38 17.73 -2.76
N GLY A 135 1.51 16.75 -1.86
CA GLY A 135 0.83 15.48 -1.87
C GLY A 135 1.49 14.46 -2.79
N ALA A 136 1.72 13.25 -2.31
CA ALA A 136 2.06 12.12 -3.18
C ALA A 136 0.87 11.78 -4.08
N ILE A 137 1.14 11.24 -5.27
CA ILE A 137 0.09 10.70 -6.15
C ILE A 137 -0.07 9.22 -5.84
N MET A 138 -1.28 8.84 -5.43
CA MET A 138 -1.58 7.46 -5.07
C MET A 138 -1.83 6.59 -6.31
N THR A 139 -1.55 5.29 -6.17
CA THR A 139 -1.65 4.32 -7.27
C THR A 139 -3.06 4.17 -7.84
N TYR A 140 -4.07 4.44 -7.05
CA TYR A 140 -5.49 4.57 -7.46
C TYR A 140 -6.21 5.60 -6.58
N HIS A 141 -7.46 5.90 -6.85
CA HIS A 141 -8.35 6.88 -6.19
C HIS A 141 -7.82 8.33 -6.16
N ASP A 142 -6.86 8.67 -7.00
CA ASP A 142 -6.21 9.99 -7.06
C ASP A 142 -6.26 10.56 -8.49
N ILE A 143 -5.60 11.68 -8.71
CA ILE A 143 -5.44 12.34 -10.00
C ILE A 143 -3.94 12.41 -10.33
N ASP A 144 -3.57 11.84 -11.48
CA ASP A 144 -2.21 11.96 -11.99
C ASP A 144 -2.00 13.34 -12.63
N ARG A 145 -1.52 14.28 -11.81
CA ARG A 145 -1.28 15.67 -12.25
C ARG A 145 -0.13 15.81 -13.24
N TYR A 146 0.69 14.78 -13.41
CA TYR A 146 1.81 14.78 -14.36
C TYR A 146 1.42 14.16 -15.72
N ASN A 147 0.32 13.42 -15.78
CA ASN A 147 -0.18 12.76 -16.98
C ASN A 147 -1.64 13.16 -17.28
N GLY A 148 -1.84 14.45 -17.65
CA GLY A 148 -3.12 14.95 -18.15
C GLY A 148 -4.22 15.13 -17.10
N ASN A 149 -3.93 15.04 -15.81
CA ASN A 149 -4.91 15.04 -14.71
C ASN A 149 -5.95 13.90 -14.83
N GLU A 150 -5.52 12.74 -15.33
CA GLU A 150 -6.38 11.56 -15.41
C GLU A 150 -6.53 10.89 -14.05
N PRO A 151 -7.70 10.30 -13.74
CA PRO A 151 -7.87 9.50 -12.55
C PRO A 151 -6.92 8.31 -12.53
N THR A 152 -6.23 8.10 -11.41
CA THR A 152 -5.38 6.92 -11.23
C THR A 152 -6.25 5.68 -11.04
N GLN A 153 -5.88 4.59 -11.72
CA GLN A 153 -6.56 3.29 -11.67
C GLN A 153 -5.54 2.22 -11.26
N GLY A 154 -5.90 1.36 -10.31
CA GLY A 154 -4.98 0.47 -9.63
C GLY A 154 -4.65 -0.84 -10.35
N GLY A 155 -4.12 -1.77 -9.55
CA GLY A 155 -3.52 -3.03 -9.98
C GLY A 155 -4.50 -4.18 -10.22
N TYR A 156 -5.81 -4.02 -9.96
CA TYR A 156 -6.77 -5.06 -10.37
C TYR A 156 -7.00 -4.96 -11.89
N SER A 157 -5.90 -4.85 -12.63
CA SER A 157 -5.84 -4.69 -14.08
C SER A 157 -4.62 -5.41 -14.65
N ASP A 158 -4.58 -5.57 -15.98
CA ASP A 158 -3.54 -6.35 -16.68
C ASP A 158 -2.22 -5.62 -16.86
N ASN A 159 -2.20 -4.29 -16.75
CA ASN A 159 -0.97 -3.51 -16.91
C ASN A 159 -0.96 -2.22 -16.10
N TYR A 160 0.23 -1.62 -15.95
CA TYR A 160 0.42 -0.30 -15.37
C TYR A 160 1.52 0.46 -16.11
N VAL A 161 1.38 1.79 -16.23
CA VAL A 161 2.42 2.70 -16.73
C VAL A 161 2.85 3.62 -15.59
N VAL A 162 4.15 3.68 -15.30
CA VAL A 162 4.67 4.43 -14.16
C VAL A 162 6.07 4.96 -14.44
N ALA A 163 6.44 6.10 -13.86
CA ALA A 163 7.81 6.60 -13.89
C ALA A 163 8.76 5.60 -13.21
N GLU A 164 9.96 5.38 -13.80
CA GLU A 164 10.92 4.42 -13.27
C GLU A 164 11.31 4.69 -11.82
N ASP A 165 11.28 5.95 -11.39
CA ASP A 165 11.61 6.37 -10.02
C ASP A 165 10.62 5.82 -8.98
N PHE A 166 9.36 5.61 -9.36
CA PHE A 166 8.31 5.07 -8.48
C PHE A 166 8.08 3.57 -8.64
N ALA A 167 8.82 2.91 -9.52
CA ALA A 167 8.83 1.47 -9.63
C ALA A 167 9.91 0.84 -8.72
N ILE A 168 9.55 -0.24 -8.03
CA ILE A 168 10.44 -1.01 -7.17
C ILE A 168 11.02 -2.18 -7.96
N LYS A 169 12.33 -2.34 -8.00
CA LYS A 169 12.97 -3.46 -8.69
C LYS A 169 12.84 -4.73 -7.87
N ILE A 170 12.21 -5.73 -8.45
CA ILE A 170 12.03 -7.02 -7.78
C ILE A 170 13.24 -7.92 -8.11
N PRO A 171 13.95 -8.46 -7.10
CA PRO A 171 15.04 -9.40 -7.33
C PRO A 171 14.59 -10.63 -8.10
N ALA A 172 15.44 -11.10 -9.03
CA ALA A 172 15.09 -12.22 -9.92
C ALA A 172 14.84 -13.56 -9.19
N ASN A 173 15.35 -13.69 -7.96
CA ASN A 173 15.15 -14.85 -7.09
C ASN A 173 13.99 -14.70 -6.12
N ALA A 174 13.18 -13.64 -6.22
CA ALA A 174 12.01 -13.45 -5.37
C ALA A 174 10.88 -14.42 -5.73
N GLU A 175 10.11 -14.83 -4.74
CA GLU A 175 8.84 -15.54 -4.92
C GLU A 175 7.79 -14.54 -5.39
N ILE A 176 7.73 -14.30 -6.70
CA ILE A 176 7.01 -13.17 -7.32
C ILE A 176 5.54 -13.09 -6.90
N GLU A 177 4.88 -14.22 -6.71
CA GLU A 177 3.50 -14.34 -6.28
C GLU A 177 3.25 -13.85 -4.84
N LYS A 178 4.32 -13.69 -4.05
CA LYS A 178 4.28 -13.22 -2.67
C LYS A 178 4.79 -11.78 -2.50
N VAL A 179 5.31 -11.17 -3.57
CA VAL A 179 5.94 -9.84 -3.48
C VAL A 179 4.92 -8.72 -3.34
N ALA A 180 3.81 -8.80 -4.07
CA ALA A 180 2.84 -7.71 -4.15
C ALA A 180 2.44 -7.14 -2.76
N PRO A 181 2.06 -7.96 -1.75
CA PRO A 181 1.71 -7.42 -0.43
C PRO A 181 2.89 -6.82 0.35
N LEU A 182 4.14 -7.14 0.02
CA LEU A 182 5.30 -6.50 0.67
C LEU A 182 5.35 -5.00 0.38
N LEU A 183 4.88 -4.58 -0.80
CA LEU A 183 4.94 -3.19 -1.25
C LEU A 183 3.93 -2.26 -0.55
N CYS A 184 3.06 -2.82 0.28
CA CYS A 184 2.19 -2.06 1.19
C CYS A 184 2.35 -2.58 2.63
N ALA A 185 1.88 -3.78 2.95
CA ALA A 185 1.92 -4.32 4.31
C ALA A 185 3.37 -4.53 4.81
N GLY A 186 4.29 -4.91 3.92
CA GLY A 186 5.71 -5.07 4.23
C GLY A 186 6.33 -3.76 4.65
N ILE A 187 6.29 -2.75 3.79
CA ILE A 187 6.89 -1.43 4.07
C ILE A 187 6.22 -0.74 5.27
N THR A 188 4.89 -0.83 5.38
CA THR A 188 4.14 -0.23 6.50
C THR A 188 4.58 -0.76 7.85
N THR A 189 4.98 -2.02 7.94
CA THR A 189 5.44 -2.62 9.19
C THR A 189 6.96 -2.51 9.37
N TYR A 190 7.72 -2.57 8.28
CA TYR A 190 9.18 -2.47 8.30
C TYR A 190 9.67 -1.07 8.71
N SER A 191 9.08 -0.01 8.14
CA SER A 191 9.51 1.37 8.36
C SER A 191 9.54 1.78 9.84
N PRO A 192 8.46 1.65 10.64
CA PRO A 192 8.51 2.00 12.06
C PRO A 192 9.44 1.10 12.87
N ILE A 193 9.57 -0.18 12.54
CA ILE A 193 10.50 -1.11 13.20
C ILE A 193 11.95 -0.67 12.99
N ARG A 194 12.31 -0.32 11.74
CA ARG A 194 13.64 0.19 11.40
C ARG A 194 13.93 1.52 12.08
N ASN A 195 12.98 2.46 12.02
CA ASN A 195 13.14 3.82 12.54
C ASN A 195 13.29 3.87 14.06
N VAL A 196 12.63 2.97 14.79
CA VAL A 196 12.80 2.82 16.24
C VAL A 196 14.15 2.19 16.59
N GLY A 197 14.73 1.42 15.68
CA GLY A 197 16.03 0.77 15.88
C GLY A 197 15.97 -0.41 16.84
N ILE A 198 15.01 -1.30 16.63
CA ILE A 198 14.82 -2.52 17.43
C ILE A 198 16.10 -3.37 17.43
N LYS A 199 16.46 -3.89 18.59
CA LYS A 199 17.67 -4.68 18.83
C LYS A 199 17.34 -6.08 19.33
N LYS A 200 18.31 -6.97 19.21
CA LYS A 200 18.22 -8.31 19.77
C LYS A 200 17.96 -8.27 21.28
N GLY A 201 16.91 -8.97 21.70
CA GLY A 201 16.47 -9.07 23.09
C GLY A 201 15.51 -8.00 23.55
N ASP A 202 15.19 -6.98 22.71
CA ASP A 202 14.13 -6.03 23.02
C ASP A 202 12.80 -6.78 23.14
N LYS A 203 12.00 -6.43 24.14
CA LYS A 203 10.64 -6.96 24.30
C LYS A 203 9.68 -6.13 23.47
N VAL A 204 9.07 -6.74 22.49
CA VAL A 204 8.22 -6.05 21.52
C VAL A 204 6.84 -6.67 21.43
N GLY A 205 5.83 -5.83 21.21
CA GLY A 205 4.46 -6.25 20.99
C GLY A 205 3.99 -5.99 19.56
N VAL A 206 3.22 -6.90 19.00
CA VAL A 206 2.47 -6.69 17.76
C VAL A 206 0.99 -6.80 18.10
N ALA A 207 0.26 -5.69 18.01
CA ALA A 207 -1.17 -5.63 18.27
C ALA A 207 -1.94 -5.74 16.94
N GLY A 208 -2.73 -6.82 16.83
CA GLY A 208 -3.36 -7.29 15.60
C GLY A 208 -2.45 -8.25 14.82
N PHE A 209 -2.92 -9.49 14.60
CA PHE A 209 -2.17 -10.52 13.89
C PHE A 209 -2.88 -10.92 12.59
N GLY A 210 -3.08 -9.91 11.73
CA GLY A 210 -3.66 -10.03 10.39
C GLY A 210 -2.63 -9.84 9.29
N GLY A 211 -3.07 -9.24 8.18
CA GLY A 211 -2.29 -9.03 6.97
C GLY A 211 -1.02 -8.18 7.14
N LEU A 212 -0.98 -7.27 8.12
CA LEU A 212 0.21 -6.50 8.51
C LEU A 212 0.97 -7.21 9.63
N GLY A 213 0.26 -7.61 10.69
CA GLY A 213 0.87 -8.12 11.91
C GLY A 213 1.74 -9.35 11.70
N HIS A 214 1.37 -10.28 10.80
CA HIS A 214 2.18 -11.47 10.55
C HIS A 214 3.53 -11.16 9.87
N LEU A 215 3.61 -10.07 9.06
CA LEU A 215 4.87 -9.57 8.52
C LEU A 215 5.69 -8.87 9.60
N ALA A 216 5.05 -8.05 10.44
CA ALA A 216 5.70 -7.41 11.58
C ALA A 216 6.38 -8.43 12.50
N VAL A 217 5.70 -9.53 12.84
CA VAL A 217 6.27 -10.63 13.63
C VAL A 217 7.52 -11.19 12.97
N GLN A 218 7.48 -11.48 11.67
CA GLN A 218 8.62 -12.03 10.94
C GLN A 218 9.82 -11.06 10.96
N TYR A 219 9.62 -9.76 10.72
CA TYR A 219 10.70 -8.76 10.79
C TYR A 219 11.31 -8.69 12.19
N LEU A 220 10.48 -8.60 13.23
CA LEU A 220 10.92 -8.48 14.63
C LEU A 220 11.66 -9.72 15.11
N VAL A 221 11.15 -10.91 14.78
CA VAL A 221 11.83 -12.20 15.08
C VAL A 221 13.17 -12.27 14.37
N LYS A 222 13.25 -11.83 13.11
CA LYS A 222 14.51 -11.82 12.35
C LYS A 222 15.55 -10.88 12.95
N LEU A 223 15.14 -9.79 13.58
CA LEU A 223 16.00 -8.87 14.32
C LEU A 223 16.42 -9.44 15.70
N GLY A 224 15.84 -10.57 16.13
CA GLY A 224 16.14 -11.25 17.40
C GLY A 224 15.42 -10.65 18.61
N ALA A 225 14.32 -9.94 18.40
CA ALA A 225 13.47 -9.42 19.46
C ALA A 225 12.67 -10.54 20.16
N ASP A 226 12.26 -10.30 21.39
CA ASP A 226 11.32 -11.12 22.16
C ASP A 226 9.89 -10.66 21.82
N VAL A 227 9.20 -11.39 20.93
CA VAL A 227 7.96 -10.95 20.28
C VAL A 227 6.73 -11.50 20.98
N THR A 228 5.86 -10.61 21.44
CA THR A 228 4.51 -10.94 21.91
C THR A 228 3.47 -10.48 20.88
N VAL A 229 2.59 -11.39 20.48
CA VAL A 229 1.41 -11.07 19.64
C VAL A 229 0.21 -10.82 20.53
N PHE A 230 -0.53 -9.75 20.26
CA PHE A 230 -1.82 -9.43 20.86
C PHE A 230 -2.90 -9.54 19.80
N ASP A 231 -3.91 -10.37 20.02
CA ASP A 231 -5.04 -10.50 19.09
C ASP A 231 -6.33 -10.79 19.86
N VAL A 232 -7.46 -10.71 19.16
CA VAL A 232 -8.81 -10.92 19.73
C VAL A 232 -9.28 -12.37 19.65
N THR A 233 -8.57 -13.24 18.90
CA THR A 233 -8.98 -14.64 18.65
C THR A 233 -7.92 -15.63 19.10
N GLU A 234 -8.31 -16.89 19.29
CA GLU A 234 -7.36 -18.01 19.53
C GLU A 234 -6.89 -18.68 18.24
N ALA A 235 -7.60 -18.45 17.13
CA ALA A 235 -7.40 -19.21 15.90
C ALA A 235 -6.00 -19.13 15.30
N LYS A 236 -5.30 -18.01 15.55
CA LYS A 236 -3.97 -17.73 14.98
C LYS A 236 -2.81 -17.93 15.96
N ARG A 237 -3.04 -18.43 17.17
CA ARG A 237 -2.01 -18.66 18.20
C ARG A 237 -0.90 -19.60 17.70
N ALA A 238 -1.29 -20.70 17.04
CA ALA A 238 -0.34 -21.66 16.48
C ALA A 238 0.52 -21.05 15.34
N ASP A 239 -0.07 -20.19 14.52
CA ASP A 239 0.65 -19.50 13.45
C ASP A 239 1.67 -18.49 14.00
N ALA A 240 1.30 -17.75 15.05
CA ALA A 240 2.22 -16.83 15.71
C ALA A 240 3.44 -17.56 16.27
N ALA A 241 3.23 -18.69 16.95
CA ALA A 241 4.32 -19.53 17.47
C ALA A 241 5.18 -20.08 16.33
N ARG A 242 4.59 -20.55 15.23
CA ARG A 242 5.32 -21.04 14.05
C ARG A 242 6.17 -19.94 13.39
N MET A 243 5.73 -18.70 13.42
CA MET A 243 6.48 -17.53 12.93
C MET A 243 7.53 -17.03 13.92
N GLY A 244 7.67 -17.67 15.09
CA GLY A 244 8.71 -17.38 16.07
C GLY A 244 8.31 -16.39 17.17
N ALA A 245 7.03 -16.01 17.30
CA ALA A 245 6.57 -15.26 18.46
C ALA A 245 6.74 -16.08 19.75
N THR A 246 7.29 -15.47 20.78
CA THR A 246 7.57 -16.14 22.07
C THR A 246 6.32 -16.20 22.94
N ARG A 247 5.35 -15.30 22.71
CA ARG A 247 4.09 -15.24 23.45
C ARG A 247 2.95 -14.80 22.55
N TYR A 248 1.78 -15.34 22.81
CA TYR A 248 0.50 -14.88 22.23
C TYR A 248 -0.44 -14.56 23.37
N VAL A 249 -1.14 -13.44 23.26
CA VAL A 249 -2.09 -12.92 24.25
C VAL A 249 -3.43 -12.67 23.55
N ASN A 250 -4.46 -13.37 24.02
CA ASN A 250 -5.82 -13.03 23.64
C ASN A 250 -6.30 -11.86 24.51
N VAL A 251 -6.45 -10.68 23.91
CA VAL A 251 -6.79 -9.46 24.64
C VAL A 251 -8.22 -9.47 25.23
N ASN A 252 -9.06 -10.42 24.83
CA ASN A 252 -10.37 -10.64 25.43
C ASN A 252 -10.29 -11.52 26.71
N ASN A 253 -9.11 -12.11 27.00
CA ASN A 253 -8.85 -12.88 28.20
C ASN A 253 -8.11 -12.02 29.22
N SER A 254 -8.81 -11.55 30.25
CA SER A 254 -8.25 -10.68 31.30
C SER A 254 -7.06 -11.32 32.03
N ASP A 255 -7.03 -12.65 32.17
CA ASP A 255 -5.96 -13.36 32.88
C ASP A 255 -4.66 -13.32 32.07
N GLU A 256 -4.75 -13.35 30.75
CA GLU A 256 -3.57 -13.23 29.88
C GLU A 256 -2.97 -11.81 29.87
N LEU A 257 -3.75 -10.79 30.21
CA LEU A 257 -3.31 -9.40 30.32
C LEU A 257 -2.60 -9.07 31.64
N GLN A 258 -2.69 -9.94 32.65
CA GLN A 258 -2.08 -9.70 33.94
C GLN A 258 -0.54 -9.66 33.84
N GLY A 259 0.06 -8.70 34.56
CA GLY A 259 1.51 -8.54 34.62
C GLY A 259 2.17 -7.95 33.38
N LEU A 260 1.40 -7.49 32.37
CA LEU A 260 1.98 -6.96 31.12
C LEU A 260 2.34 -5.47 31.18
N ASN A 261 1.91 -4.75 32.21
CA ASN A 261 2.24 -3.34 32.37
C ASN A 261 3.75 -3.12 32.50
N LYS A 262 4.26 -2.10 31.79
CA LYS A 262 5.69 -1.69 31.83
C LYS A 262 6.67 -2.79 31.40
N GLN A 263 6.30 -3.62 30.44
CA GLN A 263 7.11 -4.75 29.97
C GLN A 263 7.78 -4.53 28.61
N TYR A 264 7.21 -3.68 27.73
CA TYR A 264 7.59 -3.62 26.33
C TYR A 264 8.40 -2.36 26.01
N ASP A 265 9.44 -2.54 25.20
CA ASP A 265 10.27 -1.46 24.66
C ASP A 265 9.56 -0.79 23.47
N PHE A 266 8.84 -1.60 22.70
CA PHE A 266 8.10 -1.15 21.52
C PHE A 266 6.82 -1.96 21.34
N ILE A 267 5.76 -1.32 20.88
CA ILE A 267 4.53 -1.99 20.42
C ILE A 267 4.14 -1.40 19.07
N LEU A 268 3.89 -2.27 18.10
CA LEU A 268 3.34 -1.90 16.79
C LEU A 268 1.86 -2.28 16.73
N SER A 269 0.98 -1.29 16.56
CA SER A 269 -0.44 -1.50 16.39
C SER A 269 -0.81 -1.49 14.91
N THR A 270 -1.31 -2.64 14.42
CA THR A 270 -1.80 -2.84 13.06
C THR A 270 -3.32 -2.98 12.99
N ILE A 271 -4.02 -2.61 14.06
CA ILE A 271 -5.46 -2.84 14.25
C ILE A 271 -6.27 -1.89 13.36
N PRO A 272 -7.07 -2.39 12.41
CA PRO A 272 -7.91 -1.57 11.52
C PRO A 272 -9.33 -1.38 12.07
N ALA A 273 -9.51 -1.39 13.37
CA ALA A 273 -10.80 -1.32 14.05
C ALA A 273 -10.71 -0.45 15.29
N LYS A 274 -11.85 -0.14 15.90
CA LYS A 274 -11.88 0.57 17.19
C LYS A 274 -11.30 -0.30 18.30
N TYR A 275 -10.33 0.26 19.06
CA TYR A 275 -9.72 -0.40 20.23
C TYR A 275 -9.31 0.66 21.26
N ASP A 276 -8.80 0.23 22.43
CA ASP A 276 -8.23 1.11 23.46
C ASP A 276 -6.70 1.19 23.31
N PRO A 277 -6.13 2.24 22.71
CA PRO A 277 -4.67 2.41 22.61
C PRO A 277 -4.00 2.59 23.99
N VAL A 278 -4.73 3.09 24.99
CA VAL A 278 -4.18 3.34 26.33
C VAL A 278 -3.77 2.04 27.02
N MET A 279 -4.45 0.93 26.72
CA MET A 279 -4.06 -0.39 27.17
C MET A 279 -2.61 -0.70 26.78
N TYR A 280 -2.25 -0.49 25.53
CA TYR A 280 -0.89 -0.74 25.02
C TYR A 280 0.13 0.28 25.54
N VAL A 281 -0.26 1.56 25.71
CA VAL A 281 0.61 2.58 26.31
C VAL A 281 1.00 2.21 27.74
N LYS A 282 0.09 1.65 28.55
CA LYS A 282 0.38 1.17 29.92
C LYS A 282 1.36 -0.01 29.91
N MET A 283 1.39 -0.81 28.86
CA MET A 283 2.31 -1.95 28.71
C MET A 283 3.74 -1.52 28.38
N LEU A 284 3.97 -0.29 27.90
CA LEU A 284 5.30 0.23 27.58
C LEU A 284 6.13 0.48 28.83
N LYS A 285 7.43 0.17 28.76
CA LYS A 285 8.44 0.60 29.70
C LYS A 285 8.59 2.13 29.69
N LEU A 286 9.43 2.65 30.59
CA LEU A 286 9.90 4.03 30.47
C LEU A 286 10.63 4.19 29.13
N ASP A 287 10.39 5.30 28.43
CA ASP A 287 10.88 5.61 27.08
C ASP A 287 10.39 4.65 25.97
N GLY A 288 9.53 3.69 26.30
CA GLY A 288 8.93 2.79 25.32
C GLY A 288 8.02 3.53 24.33
N GLN A 289 7.83 2.93 23.16
CA GLN A 289 7.18 3.56 22.03
C GLN A 289 6.00 2.71 21.49
N LEU A 290 4.89 3.37 21.17
CA LEU A 290 3.76 2.78 20.45
C LEU A 290 3.69 3.40 19.04
N ALA A 291 3.94 2.60 18.02
CA ALA A 291 3.66 2.98 16.64
C ALA A 291 2.27 2.50 16.22
N ILE A 292 1.53 3.35 15.55
CA ILE A 292 0.18 3.05 15.02
C ILE A 292 0.24 3.12 13.50
N VAL A 293 -0.07 2.01 12.84
CA VAL A 293 -0.10 1.88 11.37
C VAL A 293 -1.44 1.39 10.84
N GLY A 294 -2.29 0.81 11.69
CA GLY A 294 -3.65 0.44 11.33
C GLY A 294 -4.56 1.66 11.37
N ILE A 295 -5.31 1.88 10.30
CA ILE A 295 -6.25 3.02 10.18
C ILE A 295 -7.69 2.46 10.08
N PRO A 296 -8.53 2.62 11.11
CA PRO A 296 -9.96 2.30 11.05
C PRO A 296 -10.75 3.23 10.13
N SER A 297 -12.03 2.90 9.90
CA SER A 297 -12.96 3.84 9.26
C SER A 297 -13.09 5.12 10.07
N ALA A 298 -13.39 6.25 9.42
CA ALA A 298 -13.51 7.57 10.07
C ALA A 298 -14.49 7.59 11.23
N THR A 299 -15.53 6.74 11.20
CA THR A 299 -16.54 6.61 12.25
C THR A 299 -16.10 5.76 13.45
N ASN A 300 -15.00 4.98 13.30
CA ASN A 300 -14.49 4.03 14.29
C ASN A 300 -13.09 4.36 14.79
N MET A 301 -12.65 5.62 14.66
CA MET A 301 -11.31 6.02 15.12
C MET A 301 -11.17 5.84 16.64
N PRO A 302 -10.06 5.22 17.09
CA PRO A 302 -9.74 5.19 18.51
C PRO A 302 -9.41 6.59 19.03
N SER A 303 -9.62 6.82 20.32
CA SER A 303 -9.24 8.08 20.96
C SER A 303 -8.26 7.85 22.10
N ILE A 304 -7.34 8.78 22.29
CA ILE A 304 -6.39 8.78 23.41
C ILE A 304 -6.71 10.00 24.28
N PRO A 305 -7.26 9.83 25.47
CA PRO A 305 -7.51 10.93 26.39
C PRO A 305 -6.19 11.60 26.82
N VAL A 306 -6.17 12.94 26.85
CA VAL A 306 -4.95 13.72 27.18
C VAL A 306 -4.35 13.31 28.54
N ASN A 307 -5.21 13.04 29.55
CA ASN A 307 -4.74 12.59 30.85
C ASN A 307 -3.99 11.24 30.78
N ALA A 308 -4.37 10.35 29.86
CA ALA A 308 -3.65 9.08 29.68
C ALA A 308 -2.23 9.30 29.14
N ILE A 309 -2.03 10.32 28.30
CA ILE A 309 -0.68 10.71 27.83
C ILE A 309 0.14 11.25 28.99
N VAL A 310 -0.41 12.20 29.74
CA VAL A 310 0.29 12.86 30.88
C VAL A 310 0.64 11.86 31.97
N MET A 311 -0.30 10.99 32.35
CA MET A 311 -0.08 9.98 33.44
C MET A 311 0.84 8.84 33.02
N ASN A 312 1.07 8.64 31.72
CA ASN A 312 2.04 7.69 31.19
C ASN A 312 3.23 8.43 30.53
N SER A 313 3.67 9.53 31.12
CA SER A 313 4.75 10.35 30.62
C SER A 313 6.05 9.56 30.36
N ASN A 314 6.91 10.12 29.53
CA ASN A 314 8.10 9.49 28.97
C ASN A 314 7.83 8.23 28.11
N ARG A 315 6.62 8.12 27.56
CA ARG A 315 6.32 7.15 26.50
C ARG A 315 5.93 7.90 25.23
N LYS A 316 6.29 7.35 24.08
CA LYS A 316 6.02 7.97 22.80
C LYS A 316 4.87 7.24 22.10
N ILE A 317 3.98 8.01 21.47
CA ILE A 317 2.94 7.50 20.57
C ILE A 317 3.13 8.25 19.27
N PHE A 318 3.25 7.51 18.16
CA PHE A 318 3.41 8.11 16.84
C PHE A 318 2.73 7.27 15.76
N GLY A 319 2.38 7.92 14.64
CA GLY A 319 1.91 7.26 13.44
C GLY A 319 3.07 7.00 12.47
N SER A 320 2.94 5.98 11.63
CA SER A 320 3.84 5.73 10.50
C SER A 320 3.00 5.38 9.30
N GLN A 321 3.25 6.04 8.19
CA GLN A 321 2.52 5.84 6.94
C GLN A 321 3.48 5.28 5.90
N ILE A 322 3.28 4.02 5.50
CA ILE A 322 4.10 3.35 4.49
C ILE A 322 5.60 3.66 4.67
N GLY A 323 6.33 3.88 3.59
CA GLY A 323 7.71 4.38 3.53
C GLY A 323 7.97 5.02 2.18
N GLY A 324 9.06 5.74 2.02
CA GLY A 324 9.51 6.29 0.74
C GLY A 324 9.95 5.19 -0.23
N ILE A 325 10.20 5.56 -1.47
CA ILE A 325 10.55 4.61 -2.55
C ILE A 325 11.86 3.89 -2.23
N LYS A 326 12.86 4.60 -1.75
CA LYS A 326 14.16 4.02 -1.39
C LYS A 326 14.03 3.03 -0.22
N GLU A 327 13.30 3.41 0.83
CA GLU A 327 13.06 2.52 1.97
C GLU A 327 12.24 1.29 1.56
N THR A 328 11.30 1.44 0.63
CA THR A 328 10.52 0.33 0.06
C THR A 328 11.41 -0.63 -0.72
N GLN A 329 12.38 -0.12 -1.48
CA GLN A 329 13.36 -0.98 -2.16
C GLN A 329 14.25 -1.72 -1.16
N GLU A 330 14.79 -1.02 -0.13
CA GLU A 330 15.59 -1.64 0.94
C GLU A 330 14.81 -2.73 1.68
N MET A 331 13.53 -2.47 1.99
CA MET A 331 12.64 -3.44 2.63
C MET A 331 12.46 -4.69 1.78
N LEU A 332 12.22 -4.52 0.46
CA LEU A 332 12.01 -5.65 -0.44
C LEU A 332 13.29 -6.49 -0.56
N ASP A 333 14.44 -5.85 -0.75
CA ASP A 333 15.73 -6.52 -0.82
C ASP A 333 16.05 -7.29 0.48
N TYR A 334 15.78 -6.66 1.63
CA TYR A 334 15.92 -7.30 2.94
C TYR A 334 14.98 -8.50 3.09
N SER A 335 13.73 -8.36 2.68
CA SER A 335 12.72 -9.43 2.78
C SER A 335 13.11 -10.63 1.94
N VAL A 336 13.49 -10.42 0.67
CA VAL A 336 13.92 -11.50 -0.25
C VAL A 336 15.19 -12.18 0.28
N ALA A 337 16.20 -11.42 0.71
CA ALA A 337 17.45 -11.96 1.24
C ALA A 337 17.27 -12.78 2.53
N ASN A 338 16.23 -12.52 3.30
CA ASN A 338 15.96 -13.18 4.58
C ASN A 338 14.80 -14.18 4.54
N GLY A 339 14.17 -14.40 3.36
CA GLY A 339 13.03 -15.30 3.21
C GLY A 339 11.78 -14.83 3.94
N ILE A 340 11.61 -13.51 4.11
CA ILE A 340 10.43 -12.91 4.74
C ILE A 340 9.38 -12.62 3.67
N TYR A 341 8.32 -13.41 3.69
CA TYR A 341 7.20 -13.28 2.75
C TYR A 341 5.87 -13.39 3.49
N PRO A 342 4.81 -12.73 2.95
CA PRO A 342 3.46 -12.96 3.46
C PRO A 342 3.00 -14.39 3.16
N GLU A 343 2.14 -14.93 4.03
CA GLU A 343 1.32 -16.08 3.66
C GLU A 343 0.16 -15.59 2.80
N VAL A 344 0.08 -16.14 1.60
CA VAL A 344 -0.90 -15.71 0.59
C VAL A 344 -1.80 -16.86 0.15
N GLU A 345 -3.05 -16.53 -0.12
CA GLU A 345 -3.98 -17.35 -0.87
C GLU A 345 -4.13 -16.73 -2.27
N ILE A 346 -3.71 -17.47 -3.30
CA ILE A 346 -3.76 -16.97 -4.68
C ILE A 346 -5.13 -17.30 -5.26
N ILE A 347 -5.78 -16.29 -5.84
CA ILE A 347 -7.11 -16.39 -6.45
C ILE A 347 -7.08 -15.98 -7.92
N PRO A 348 -7.95 -16.55 -8.77
CA PRO A 348 -8.03 -16.14 -10.17
C PRO A 348 -8.62 -14.74 -10.33
N ALA A 349 -8.22 -14.06 -11.43
CA ALA A 349 -8.72 -12.75 -11.83
C ALA A 349 -10.09 -12.86 -12.49
N ASP A 350 -11.13 -13.04 -11.69
CA ASP A 350 -12.52 -12.94 -12.11
C ASP A 350 -13.35 -12.15 -11.09
N GLY A 351 -14.37 -11.42 -11.59
CA GLY A 351 -15.12 -10.48 -10.77
C GLY A 351 -15.86 -11.12 -9.60
N LYS A 352 -16.31 -12.36 -9.73
CA LYS A 352 -17.01 -13.08 -8.66
C LYS A 352 -16.03 -13.45 -7.54
N THR A 353 -14.92 -14.08 -7.89
CA THR A 353 -13.89 -14.51 -6.91
C THR A 353 -13.28 -13.32 -6.20
N ILE A 354 -12.98 -12.21 -6.91
CA ILE A 354 -12.49 -10.98 -6.30
C ILE A 354 -13.51 -10.41 -5.32
N THR A 355 -14.80 -10.38 -5.69
CA THR A 355 -15.89 -9.92 -4.81
C THR A 355 -16.00 -10.78 -3.54
N GLU A 356 -15.90 -12.10 -3.67
CA GLU A 356 -15.94 -13.02 -2.53
C GLU A 356 -14.73 -12.84 -1.61
N ALA A 357 -13.52 -12.74 -2.18
CA ALA A 357 -12.30 -12.50 -1.41
C ALA A 357 -12.32 -11.14 -0.70
N TYR A 358 -12.77 -10.08 -1.40
CA TYR A 358 -12.98 -8.76 -0.82
C TYR A 358 -13.94 -8.83 0.38
N GLN A 359 -15.08 -9.52 0.25
CA GLN A 359 -16.03 -9.65 1.34
C GLN A 359 -15.43 -10.39 2.54
N LYS A 360 -14.65 -11.44 2.34
CA LYS A 360 -13.93 -12.12 3.42
C LYS A 360 -12.93 -11.20 4.13
N VAL A 361 -12.27 -10.29 3.41
CA VAL A 361 -11.42 -9.27 4.04
C VAL A 361 -12.22 -8.31 4.88
N VAL A 362 -13.40 -7.87 4.40
CA VAL A 362 -14.36 -7.05 5.15
C VAL A 362 -14.78 -7.73 6.46
N ASP A 363 -15.11 -9.01 6.38
CA ASP A 363 -15.61 -9.80 7.51
C ASP A 363 -14.51 -10.25 8.49
N GLY A 364 -13.24 -10.03 8.12
CA GLY A 364 -12.09 -10.52 8.88
C GLY A 364 -11.88 -12.04 8.76
N ASP A 365 -12.57 -12.69 7.82
CA ASP A 365 -12.49 -14.13 7.51
C ASP A 365 -11.40 -14.41 6.46
N VAL A 366 -10.23 -13.85 6.70
CA VAL A 366 -9.02 -14.11 5.92
C VAL A 366 -7.91 -14.52 6.88
N LYS A 367 -7.15 -15.56 6.51
CA LYS A 367 -6.05 -15.99 7.37
C LYS A 367 -5.01 -14.86 7.46
N PHE A 368 -4.46 -14.42 6.31
CA PHE A 368 -3.53 -13.30 6.22
C PHE A 368 -3.76 -12.45 4.98
N ARG A 369 -3.53 -12.95 3.74
CA ARG A 369 -3.57 -12.14 2.52
C ARG A 369 -4.16 -12.90 1.34
N TYR A 370 -4.94 -12.21 0.51
CA TYR A 370 -5.29 -12.64 -0.84
C TYR A 370 -4.40 -11.97 -1.87
N VAL A 371 -4.04 -12.71 -2.92
CA VAL A 371 -3.33 -12.21 -4.10
C VAL A 371 -4.06 -12.68 -5.35
N ILE A 372 -4.40 -11.76 -6.23
CA ILE A 372 -5.05 -12.02 -7.51
C ILE A 372 -3.97 -12.40 -8.52
N ASP A 373 -4.08 -13.57 -9.13
CA ASP A 373 -3.28 -13.97 -10.29
C ASP A 373 -3.85 -13.32 -11.56
N MET A 374 -3.29 -12.19 -11.95
CA MET A 374 -3.75 -11.40 -13.09
C MET A 374 -3.47 -12.08 -14.44
N GLN A 375 -2.62 -13.11 -14.48
CA GLN A 375 -2.36 -13.91 -15.68
C GLN A 375 -3.58 -14.75 -16.09
N THR A 376 -4.53 -14.93 -15.17
CA THR A 376 -5.79 -15.65 -15.42
C THR A 376 -6.90 -14.76 -15.97
N LEU A 377 -6.67 -13.46 -16.11
CA LEU A 377 -7.63 -12.49 -16.68
C LEU A 377 -7.91 -12.82 -18.15
N LYS A 378 -9.20 -12.95 -18.49
CA LYS A 378 -9.67 -13.31 -19.83
C LYS A 378 -10.18 -12.09 -20.62
#